data_763f638bde42fab3b2a3c2cfa10ed042
#
_entry.id   763f638bde42fab3b2a3c2cfa10ed042
#
_cell.length_a   1.000
_cell.length_b   1.000
_cell.length_c   1.000
_cell.angle_alpha   90.00
_cell.angle_beta   90.00
_cell.angle_gamma   90.00
#
_symmetry.space_group_name_H-M   'P 1'
#
loop_
_entity.id
_entity.type
_entity.pdbx_description
1 polymer ?
#
loop_
_entity_poly.entity_id
_entity_poly.type
_entity_poly.pdbx_seq_one_letter_code
_entity_poly.pdbx_strand_id
1 'polypeptide(L)'
;MNYQNELDNLIKSLDYKPNLLLHSCCGPCSTEVLTYLAPHFNITVLYYNPNIEPFEEYLKRKNEQIRFINEFKHDNIKFLDCDYENEVFHENVKGLENEREGKARCPVCFRVRLDYTARKAKELNFEYFCTTLTVSPHKNSKQINILGGIIGDKYNIKYLFSDFKKKDGYKKSVELAKKYNLYRQDYCGCLYGKNNRD
;
A
#
# COMPACT_ATOMS: atom_id res chain seq x y z
N MET A 1 8.90 -12.24 15.06
CA MET A 1 8.95 -12.41 13.60
C MET A 1 9.50 -11.13 12.99
N ASN A 2 10.53 -11.21 12.13
CA ASN A 2 11.12 -10.05 11.46
C ASN A 2 10.74 -10.11 9.99
N TYR A 3 9.65 -9.44 9.64
CA TYR A 3 9.09 -9.45 8.28
C TYR A 3 10.06 -8.91 7.21
N GLN A 4 10.99 -8.02 7.57
CA GLN A 4 11.98 -7.56 6.61
C GLN A 4 12.99 -8.66 6.29
N ASN A 5 13.42 -9.43 7.28
CA ASN A 5 14.31 -10.57 7.03
C ASN A 5 13.61 -11.68 6.22
N GLU A 6 12.30 -11.89 6.43
CA GLU A 6 11.52 -12.84 5.61
C GLU A 6 11.48 -12.39 4.15
N LEU A 7 11.23 -11.11 3.89
CA LEU A 7 11.27 -10.55 2.54
C LEU A 7 12.67 -10.73 1.91
N ASP A 8 13.73 -10.38 2.64
CA ASP A 8 15.09 -10.49 2.15
C ASP A 8 15.46 -11.94 1.80
N ASN A 9 15.02 -12.91 2.61
CA ASN A 9 15.27 -14.32 2.37
C ASN A 9 14.47 -14.83 1.16
N LEU A 10 13.21 -14.42 1.03
CA LEU A 10 12.41 -14.71 -0.15
C LEU A 10 13.08 -14.18 -1.42
N ILE A 11 13.48 -12.90 -1.42
CA ILE A 11 14.16 -12.27 -2.57
C ILE A 11 15.41 -13.05 -2.98
N LYS A 12 16.22 -13.51 -2.01
CA LYS A 12 17.43 -14.31 -2.31
C LYS A 12 17.13 -15.67 -2.91
N SER A 13 15.94 -16.22 -2.68
CA SER A 13 15.51 -17.52 -3.20
C SER A 13 14.85 -17.45 -4.58
N LEU A 14 14.60 -16.24 -5.10
CA LEU A 14 13.98 -16.06 -6.41
C LEU A 14 15.02 -16.29 -7.52
N ASP A 15 14.69 -17.13 -8.47
CA ASP A 15 15.46 -17.39 -9.70
C ASP A 15 14.88 -16.67 -10.93
N TYR A 16 13.70 -16.06 -10.78
CA TYR A 16 13.02 -15.23 -11.78
C TYR A 16 12.30 -14.05 -11.10
N LYS A 17 11.69 -13.16 -11.89
CA LYS A 17 10.87 -12.04 -11.37
C LYS A 17 9.39 -12.42 -11.35
N PRO A 18 8.82 -12.82 -10.20
CA PRO A 18 7.40 -13.11 -10.10
C PRO A 18 6.52 -11.86 -10.34
N ASN A 19 5.27 -12.09 -10.73
CA ASN A 19 4.28 -11.03 -10.88
C ASN A 19 3.69 -10.64 -9.50
N LEU A 20 3.82 -9.35 -9.16
CA LEU A 20 3.37 -8.77 -7.90
C LEU A 20 2.30 -7.70 -8.12
N LEU A 21 1.14 -7.85 -7.50
CA LEU A 21 0.16 -6.75 -7.37
C LEU A 21 0.44 -5.97 -6.09
N LEU A 22 0.88 -4.73 -6.22
CA LEU A 22 1.26 -3.86 -5.11
C LEU A 22 0.18 -2.80 -4.86
N HIS A 23 -0.56 -2.92 -3.76
CA HIS A 23 -1.42 -1.84 -3.29
C HIS A 23 -0.59 -0.62 -2.89
N SER A 24 -0.86 0.53 -3.47
CA SER A 24 -0.24 1.80 -3.09
C SER A 24 -1.24 2.77 -2.47
N CYS A 25 -0.88 3.35 -1.33
CA CYS A 25 -1.69 4.37 -0.67
C CYS A 25 -1.41 5.80 -1.17
N CYS A 26 -0.24 6.06 -1.73
CA CYS A 26 0.16 7.37 -2.28
C CYS A 26 1.53 7.30 -2.96
N GLY A 27 1.84 8.26 -3.83
CA GLY A 27 3.13 8.39 -4.50
C GLY A 27 4.33 8.36 -3.55
N PRO A 28 4.41 9.24 -2.54
CA PRO A 28 5.54 9.25 -1.58
C PRO A 28 5.78 7.91 -0.89
N CYS A 29 4.72 7.17 -0.51
CA CYS A 29 4.86 5.87 0.14
C CYS A 29 5.37 4.78 -0.81
N SER A 30 5.13 4.92 -2.11
CA SER A 30 5.55 3.93 -3.11
C SER A 30 6.99 4.10 -3.57
N THR A 31 7.63 5.25 -3.37
CA THR A 31 8.96 5.54 -3.92
C THR A 31 10.01 4.52 -3.52
N GLU A 32 10.27 4.38 -2.23
CA GLU A 32 11.25 3.42 -1.71
C GLU A 32 10.81 1.97 -1.94
N VAL A 33 9.51 1.69 -1.79
CA VAL A 33 8.99 0.32 -1.99
C VAL A 33 9.22 -0.15 -3.43
N LEU A 34 8.95 0.71 -4.41
CA LEU A 34 9.20 0.39 -5.82
C LEU A 34 10.70 0.30 -6.11
N THR A 35 11.52 1.21 -5.55
CA THR A 35 12.98 1.14 -5.69
C THR A 35 13.53 -0.18 -5.15
N TYR A 36 13.00 -0.64 -4.00
CA TYR A 36 13.43 -1.88 -3.36
C TYR A 36 12.97 -3.14 -4.11
N LEU A 37 11.74 -3.14 -4.63
CA LEU A 37 11.12 -4.35 -5.22
C LEU A 37 11.35 -4.49 -6.73
N ALA A 38 11.52 -3.40 -7.49
CA ALA A 38 11.63 -3.44 -8.95
C ALA A 38 12.77 -4.33 -9.49
N PRO A 39 13.92 -4.45 -8.82
CA PRO A 39 14.96 -5.41 -9.25
C PRO A 39 14.50 -6.87 -9.23
N HIS A 40 13.49 -7.21 -8.41
CA HIS A 40 13.16 -8.60 -8.04
C HIS A 40 11.78 -9.06 -8.52
N PHE A 41 10.87 -8.14 -8.89
CA PHE A 41 9.48 -8.44 -9.26
C PHE A 41 9.06 -7.70 -10.53
N ASN A 42 8.12 -8.28 -11.26
CA ASN A 42 7.29 -7.54 -12.23
C ASN A 42 6.11 -6.95 -11.48
N ILE A 43 6.06 -5.63 -11.34
CA ILE A 43 5.14 -4.95 -10.42
C ILE A 43 3.98 -4.31 -11.20
N THR A 44 2.77 -4.57 -10.75
CA THR A 44 1.62 -3.75 -11.12
C THR A 44 1.14 -3.01 -9.85
N VAL A 45 1.14 -1.69 -9.92
CA VAL A 45 0.69 -0.82 -8.82
C VAL A 45 -0.82 -0.66 -8.91
N LEU A 46 -1.53 -1.10 -7.89
CA LEU A 46 -2.98 -0.91 -7.73
C LEU A 46 -3.26 0.25 -6.78
N TYR A 47 -4.07 1.22 -7.22
CA TYR A 47 -4.40 2.39 -6.41
C TYR A 47 -5.84 2.32 -5.86
N TYR A 48 -6.13 1.33 -5.02
CA TYR A 48 -7.43 1.18 -4.36
C TYR A 48 -7.44 1.82 -2.98
N ASN A 49 -7.99 3.03 -2.86
CA ASN A 49 -8.00 3.82 -1.62
C ASN A 49 -9.37 4.44 -1.36
N PRO A 50 -10.41 3.64 -1.01
CA PRO A 50 -11.76 4.15 -0.78
C PRO A 50 -11.86 5.07 0.44
N ASN A 51 -10.85 5.07 1.29
CA ASN A 51 -10.78 5.90 2.49
C ASN A 51 -10.28 7.33 2.25
N ILE A 52 -9.78 7.66 1.06
CA ILE A 52 -9.24 9.01 0.81
C ILE A 52 -10.36 9.95 0.43
N GLU A 53 -10.48 11.01 1.20
CA GLU A 53 -11.51 12.05 1.06
C GLU A 53 -10.89 13.44 1.27
N PRO A 54 -11.44 14.49 0.61
CA PRO A 54 -12.51 14.43 -0.39
C PRO A 54 -12.04 13.81 -1.73
N PHE A 55 -12.93 13.65 -2.70
CA PHE A 55 -12.62 13.04 -4.00
C PHE A 55 -11.48 13.73 -4.74
N GLU A 56 -11.39 15.06 -4.64
CA GLU A 56 -10.30 15.86 -5.23
C GLU A 56 -8.94 15.45 -4.64
N GLU A 57 -8.87 15.14 -3.35
CA GLU A 57 -7.65 14.66 -2.70
C GLU A 57 -7.30 13.25 -3.17
N TYR A 58 -8.30 12.37 -3.37
CA TYR A 58 -8.11 11.06 -3.98
C TYR A 58 -7.50 11.20 -5.38
N LEU A 59 -8.09 12.03 -6.25
CA LEU A 59 -7.60 12.27 -7.61
C LEU A 59 -6.19 12.87 -7.61
N LYS A 60 -5.94 13.84 -6.75
CA LYS A 60 -4.61 14.46 -6.63
C LYS A 60 -3.53 13.42 -6.30
N ARG A 61 -3.77 12.56 -5.31
CA ARG A 61 -2.82 11.50 -4.94
C ARG A 61 -2.69 10.40 -5.99
N LYS A 62 -3.78 10.07 -6.69
CA LYS A 62 -3.77 9.11 -7.81
C LYS A 62 -2.90 9.63 -8.95
N ASN A 63 -3.10 10.87 -9.36
CA ASN A 63 -2.34 11.51 -10.42
C ASN A 63 -0.84 11.61 -10.07
N GLU A 64 -0.50 11.93 -8.82
CA GLU A 64 0.87 11.91 -8.33
C GLU A 64 1.49 10.51 -8.38
N GLN A 65 0.72 9.48 -8.07
CA GLN A 65 1.20 8.10 -8.20
C GLN A 65 1.50 7.73 -9.64
N ILE A 66 0.62 8.08 -10.58
CA ILE A 66 0.80 7.83 -12.01
C ILE A 66 2.01 8.64 -12.53
N ARG A 67 2.11 9.92 -12.17
CA ARG A 67 3.24 10.77 -12.53
C ARG A 67 4.57 10.17 -12.07
N PHE A 68 4.63 9.74 -10.81
CA PHE A 68 5.83 9.11 -10.25
C PHE A 68 6.24 7.86 -11.02
N ILE A 69 5.31 6.95 -11.33
CA ILE A 69 5.62 5.73 -12.10
C ILE A 69 6.22 6.08 -13.47
N ASN A 70 5.64 7.06 -14.15
CA ASN A 70 6.12 7.50 -15.47
C ASN A 70 7.51 8.14 -15.41
N GLU A 71 7.82 8.89 -14.35
CA GLU A 71 9.13 9.53 -14.16
C GLU A 71 10.20 8.53 -13.66
N PHE A 72 9.78 7.51 -12.90
CA PHE A 72 10.66 6.49 -12.34
C PHE A 72 11.26 5.58 -13.44
N LYS A 73 10.56 5.42 -14.58
CA LYS A 73 11.01 4.76 -15.82
C LYS A 73 11.58 3.35 -15.61
N HIS A 74 10.80 2.47 -15.02
CA HIS A 74 11.10 1.06 -14.95
C HIS A 74 10.11 0.27 -15.81
N ASP A 75 10.59 -0.46 -16.82
CA ASP A 75 9.76 -1.20 -17.79
C ASP A 75 8.92 -2.31 -17.16
N ASN A 76 9.34 -2.80 -15.99
CA ASN A 76 8.64 -3.84 -15.24
C ASN A 76 7.66 -3.30 -14.19
N ILE A 77 7.32 -1.99 -14.24
CA ILE A 77 6.31 -1.38 -13.37
C ILE A 77 5.15 -0.87 -14.23
N LYS A 78 3.94 -1.34 -13.91
CA LYS A 78 2.70 -0.94 -14.55
C LYS A 78 1.75 -0.32 -13.52
N PHE A 79 0.78 0.45 -13.99
CA PHE A 79 -0.30 0.98 -13.17
C PHE A 79 -1.61 0.27 -13.55
N LEU A 80 -2.37 -0.13 -12.54
CA LEU A 80 -3.72 -0.67 -12.67
C LEU A 80 -4.70 0.27 -12.00
N ASP A 81 -5.61 0.83 -12.79
CA ASP A 81 -6.68 1.69 -12.29
C ASP A 81 -7.81 0.87 -11.69
N CYS A 82 -8.58 1.51 -10.83
CA CYS A 82 -9.80 0.94 -10.24
C CYS A 82 -10.77 2.08 -9.89
N ASP A 83 -12.03 1.70 -9.68
CA ASP A 83 -13.08 2.63 -9.29
C ASP A 83 -12.85 3.20 -7.88
N TYR A 84 -13.38 4.39 -7.66
CA TYR A 84 -13.42 5.01 -6.35
C TYR A 84 -14.71 4.62 -5.64
N GLU A 85 -14.60 3.73 -4.67
CA GLU A 85 -15.73 3.13 -3.94
C GLU A 85 -15.74 3.61 -2.48
N ASN A 86 -15.92 4.92 -2.27
CA ASN A 86 -15.87 5.53 -0.94
C ASN A 86 -16.93 4.97 0.02
N GLU A 87 -18.11 4.67 -0.52
CA GLU A 87 -19.22 4.07 0.24
C GLU A 87 -18.81 2.75 0.91
N VAL A 88 -18.00 1.94 0.22
CA VAL A 88 -17.47 0.68 0.78
C VAL A 88 -16.64 0.93 2.04
N PHE A 89 -15.85 2.02 2.05
CA PHE A 89 -15.11 2.39 3.26
C PHE A 89 -16.06 2.76 4.40
N HIS A 90 -17.02 3.65 4.15
CA HIS A 90 -17.98 4.12 5.17
C HIS A 90 -18.83 2.99 5.76
N GLU A 91 -19.34 2.10 4.91
CA GLU A 91 -20.10 0.92 5.37
C GLU A 91 -19.29 0.02 6.30
N ASN A 92 -18.02 -0.23 5.96
CA ASN A 92 -17.14 -1.09 6.76
C ASN A 92 -16.73 -0.47 8.09
N VAL A 93 -16.61 0.86 8.19
CA VAL A 93 -16.18 1.55 9.42
C VAL A 93 -17.35 2.13 10.23
N LYS A 94 -18.57 1.80 9.88
CA LYS A 94 -19.77 2.25 10.59
C LYS A 94 -19.69 1.89 12.08
N GLY A 95 -19.91 2.90 12.95
CA GLY A 95 -19.78 2.79 14.39
C GLY A 95 -18.35 3.02 14.92
N LEU A 96 -17.37 3.26 14.04
CA LEU A 96 -15.98 3.54 14.39
C LEU A 96 -15.54 4.97 14.01
N GLU A 97 -16.48 5.84 13.66
CA GLU A 97 -16.22 7.20 13.15
C GLU A 97 -15.43 8.05 14.15
N ASN A 98 -15.73 7.89 15.45
CA ASN A 98 -15.11 8.65 16.54
C ASN A 98 -13.76 8.07 17.01
N GLU A 99 -13.33 6.93 16.46
CA GLU A 99 -12.06 6.34 16.82
C GLU A 99 -10.89 7.22 16.36
N ARG A 100 -9.87 7.36 17.18
CA ARG A 100 -8.63 8.07 16.80
C ARG A 100 -7.86 7.30 15.72
N GLU A 101 -7.00 8.00 14.98
CA GLU A 101 -6.07 7.35 14.03
C GLU A 101 -5.20 6.30 14.76
N GLY A 102 -5.05 5.13 14.15
CA GLY A 102 -4.31 3.99 14.73
C GLY A 102 -5.14 3.06 15.63
N LYS A 103 -6.40 3.42 15.95
CA LYS A 103 -7.31 2.59 16.77
C LYS A 103 -8.21 1.70 15.89
N ALA A 104 -9.33 1.21 16.41
CA ALA A 104 -10.17 0.16 15.82
C ALA A 104 -10.57 0.39 14.35
N ARG A 105 -10.78 1.63 13.91
CA ARG A 105 -11.10 1.95 12.51
C ARG A 105 -9.97 1.61 11.53
N CYS A 106 -8.70 1.83 11.91
CA CYS A 106 -7.56 1.65 11.01
C CYS A 106 -7.35 0.19 10.56
N PRO A 107 -7.42 -0.84 11.43
CA PRO A 107 -7.40 -2.24 11.00
C PRO A 107 -8.48 -2.60 9.99
N VAL A 108 -9.70 -2.09 10.18
CA VAL A 108 -10.80 -2.29 9.22
C VAL A 108 -10.45 -1.66 7.87
N CYS A 109 -9.94 -0.46 7.87
CA CYS A 109 -9.47 0.24 6.67
C CYS A 109 -8.36 -0.54 5.95
N PHE A 110 -7.40 -1.13 6.68
CA PHE A 110 -6.35 -1.98 6.10
C PHE A 110 -6.95 -3.24 5.48
N ARG A 111 -7.88 -3.89 6.19
CA ARG A 111 -8.58 -5.09 5.72
C ARG A 111 -9.30 -4.83 4.40
N VAL A 112 -10.10 -3.78 4.30
CA VAL A 112 -10.83 -3.43 3.07
C VAL A 112 -9.89 -3.32 1.86
N ARG A 113 -8.77 -2.61 2.03
CA ARG A 113 -7.79 -2.42 0.94
C ARG A 113 -7.04 -3.68 0.57
N LEU A 114 -6.62 -4.46 1.56
CA LEU A 114 -5.91 -5.72 1.35
C LEU A 114 -6.82 -6.79 0.75
N ASP A 115 -8.08 -6.88 1.19
CA ASP A 115 -9.07 -7.83 0.65
C ASP A 115 -9.34 -7.58 -0.83
N TYR A 116 -9.56 -6.32 -1.22
CA TYR A 116 -9.70 -5.93 -2.63
C TYR A 116 -8.46 -6.30 -3.44
N THR A 117 -7.27 -5.97 -2.90
CA THR A 117 -6.00 -6.24 -3.60
C THR A 117 -5.77 -7.73 -3.81
N ALA A 118 -6.00 -8.57 -2.78
CA ALA A 118 -5.82 -10.01 -2.88
C ALA A 118 -6.82 -10.66 -3.86
N ARG A 119 -8.09 -10.22 -3.82
CA ARG A 119 -9.11 -10.68 -4.77
C ARG A 119 -8.70 -10.34 -6.20
N LYS A 120 -8.29 -9.09 -6.46
CA LYS A 120 -7.80 -8.66 -7.78
C LYS A 120 -6.53 -9.39 -8.21
N ALA A 121 -5.60 -9.64 -7.29
CA ALA A 121 -4.40 -10.42 -7.58
C ALA A 121 -4.77 -11.84 -8.03
N LYS A 122 -5.74 -12.47 -7.37
CA LYS A 122 -6.23 -13.81 -7.75
C LYS A 122 -6.95 -13.80 -9.11
N GLU A 123 -7.84 -12.83 -9.32
CA GLU A 123 -8.60 -12.67 -10.58
C GLU A 123 -7.66 -12.47 -11.79
N LEU A 124 -6.57 -11.74 -11.61
CA LEU A 124 -5.62 -11.39 -12.66
C LEU A 124 -4.39 -12.31 -12.72
N ASN A 125 -4.40 -13.42 -11.97
CA ASN A 125 -3.33 -14.43 -11.94
C ASN A 125 -1.95 -13.90 -11.55
N PHE A 126 -1.89 -12.94 -10.57
CA PHE A 126 -0.64 -12.59 -9.93
C PHE A 126 -0.17 -13.71 -9.00
N GLU A 127 1.13 -13.81 -8.78
CA GLU A 127 1.72 -14.79 -7.85
C GLU A 127 1.74 -14.26 -6.42
N TYR A 128 1.92 -12.95 -6.28
CA TYR A 128 1.99 -12.26 -4.99
C TYR A 128 1.11 -11.01 -4.97
N PHE A 129 0.68 -10.65 -3.76
CA PHE A 129 0.18 -9.31 -3.48
C PHE A 129 0.88 -8.71 -2.26
N CYS A 130 0.94 -7.37 -2.21
CA CYS A 130 1.59 -6.64 -1.13
C CYS A 130 0.96 -5.25 -0.96
N THR A 131 1.48 -4.48 -0.01
CA THR A 131 1.07 -3.09 0.22
C THR A 131 2.23 -2.18 0.61
N THR A 132 2.18 -0.92 0.21
CA THR A 132 3.11 0.13 0.65
C THR A 132 2.83 0.62 2.07
N LEU A 133 1.75 0.19 2.72
CA LEU A 133 1.34 0.69 4.05
C LEU A 133 2.40 0.52 5.13
N THR A 134 3.24 -0.53 5.03
CA THR A 134 4.25 -0.84 6.04
C THR A 134 5.47 0.09 6.02
N VAL A 135 5.58 1.01 5.04
CA VAL A 135 6.64 2.04 5.03
C VAL A 135 6.38 3.15 6.05
N SER A 136 5.10 3.37 6.41
CA SER A 136 4.72 4.44 7.33
C SER A 136 5.08 4.10 8.78
N PRO A 137 5.76 4.99 9.53
CA PRO A 137 6.03 4.81 10.95
C PRO A 137 4.75 4.84 11.81
N HIS A 138 3.69 5.49 11.30
CA HIS A 138 2.40 5.62 12.00
C HIS A 138 1.49 4.40 11.83
N LYS A 139 1.91 3.38 11.08
CA LYS A 139 1.12 2.18 10.83
C LYS A 139 1.78 0.95 11.45
N ASN A 140 0.94 0.13 12.09
CA ASN A 140 1.39 -1.11 12.73
C ASN A 140 1.66 -2.19 11.67
N SER A 141 2.93 -2.36 11.28
CA SER A 141 3.33 -3.36 10.27
C SER A 141 2.99 -4.79 10.69
N LYS A 142 3.07 -5.13 11.99
CA LYS A 142 2.68 -6.45 12.48
C LYS A 142 1.22 -6.75 12.18
N GLN A 143 0.33 -5.80 12.47
CA GLN A 143 -1.10 -5.94 12.21
C GLN A 143 -1.41 -6.05 10.72
N ILE A 144 -0.76 -5.23 9.88
CA ILE A 144 -0.91 -5.27 8.42
C ILE A 144 -0.48 -6.63 7.87
N ASN A 145 0.66 -7.17 8.32
CA ASN A 145 1.17 -8.47 7.87
C ASN A 145 0.27 -9.63 8.32
N ILE A 146 -0.25 -9.60 9.55
CA ILE A 146 -1.22 -10.61 10.02
C ILE A 146 -2.47 -10.60 9.14
N LEU A 147 -3.05 -9.42 8.87
CA LEU A 147 -4.21 -9.28 7.99
C LEU A 147 -3.88 -9.75 6.57
N GLY A 148 -2.73 -9.37 6.04
CA GLY A 148 -2.28 -9.79 4.70
C GLY A 148 -2.17 -11.30 4.57
N GLY A 149 -1.60 -11.98 5.57
CA GLY A 149 -1.50 -13.44 5.61
C GLY A 149 -2.88 -14.12 5.62
N ILE A 150 -3.75 -13.72 6.55
CA ILE A 150 -5.13 -14.26 6.65
C ILE A 150 -5.91 -14.07 5.33
N ILE A 151 -5.78 -12.89 4.71
CA ILE A 151 -6.45 -12.59 3.44
C ILE A 151 -5.82 -13.39 2.29
N GLY A 152 -4.50 -13.55 2.30
CA GLY A 152 -3.80 -14.41 1.35
C GLY A 152 -4.31 -15.84 1.36
N ASP A 153 -4.46 -16.41 2.55
CA ASP A 153 -5.02 -17.75 2.74
C ASP A 153 -6.46 -17.84 2.23
N LYS A 154 -7.30 -16.81 2.54
CA LYS A 154 -8.71 -16.74 2.08
C LYS A 154 -8.84 -16.83 0.55
N TYR A 155 -7.96 -16.17 -0.20
CA TYR A 155 -8.02 -16.11 -1.67
C TYR A 155 -7.06 -17.09 -2.36
N ASN A 156 -6.29 -17.87 -1.59
CA ASN A 156 -5.22 -18.74 -2.10
C ASN A 156 -4.27 -17.96 -3.03
N ILE A 157 -3.73 -16.87 -2.50
CA ILE A 157 -2.72 -15.99 -3.12
C ILE A 157 -1.62 -15.65 -2.13
N LYS A 158 -0.36 -15.67 -2.52
CA LYS A 158 0.76 -15.41 -1.61
C LYS A 158 0.80 -13.94 -1.21
N TYR A 159 0.79 -13.66 0.10
CA TYR A 159 1.07 -12.32 0.62
C TYR A 159 2.58 -12.13 0.79
N LEU A 160 3.12 -11.03 0.27
CA LEU A 160 4.52 -10.67 0.43
C LEU A 160 4.70 -9.95 1.77
N PHE A 161 5.09 -10.69 2.80
CA PHE A 161 5.37 -10.14 4.14
C PHE A 161 6.50 -9.11 4.07
N SER A 162 6.33 -7.95 4.72
CA SER A 162 7.28 -6.84 4.61
C SER A 162 7.21 -5.86 5.76
N ASP A 163 8.31 -5.19 6.04
CA ASP A 163 8.34 -4.02 6.94
C ASP A 163 9.23 -2.93 6.32
N PHE A 164 8.70 -2.28 5.29
CA PHE A 164 9.44 -1.33 4.45
C PHE A 164 9.94 -0.08 5.18
N LYS A 165 9.52 0.18 6.43
CA LYS A 165 10.13 1.24 7.24
C LYS A 165 11.50 0.86 7.81
N LYS A 166 11.84 -0.43 7.85
CA LYS A 166 13.15 -0.92 8.26
C LYS A 166 14.23 -0.50 7.27
N LYS A 167 15.51 -0.59 7.68
CA LYS A 167 16.69 -0.19 6.86
C LYS A 167 16.58 1.24 6.32
N ASP A 168 16.06 2.15 7.17
CA ASP A 168 15.81 3.56 6.84
C ASP A 168 14.80 3.79 5.71
N GLY A 169 13.93 2.81 5.41
CA GLY A 169 13.01 2.88 4.29
C GLY A 169 12.07 4.08 4.34
N TYR A 170 11.57 4.47 5.52
CA TYR A 170 10.78 5.70 5.65
C TYR A 170 11.60 6.94 5.30
N LYS A 171 12.84 7.06 5.83
CA LYS A 171 13.73 8.19 5.53
C LYS A 171 14.01 8.27 4.03
N LYS A 172 14.37 7.18 3.40
CA LYS A 172 14.57 7.10 1.95
C LYS A 172 13.32 7.48 1.16
N SER A 173 12.13 7.07 1.60
CA SER A 173 10.87 7.48 0.96
C SER A 173 10.65 9.00 1.02
N VAL A 174 11.08 9.66 2.11
CA VAL A 174 11.04 11.12 2.24
C VAL A 174 12.02 11.79 1.27
N GLU A 175 13.25 11.28 1.18
CA GLU A 175 14.29 11.79 0.30
C GLU A 175 13.90 11.62 -1.18
N LEU A 176 13.40 10.45 -1.56
CA LEU A 176 12.90 10.19 -2.91
C LEU A 176 11.69 11.05 -3.28
N ALA A 177 10.74 11.22 -2.35
CA ALA A 177 9.60 12.09 -2.57
C ALA A 177 10.02 13.55 -2.81
N LYS A 178 11.08 14.04 -2.14
CA LYS A 178 11.67 15.36 -2.41
C LYS A 178 12.35 15.39 -3.78
N LYS A 179 13.14 14.36 -4.11
CA LYS A 179 13.84 14.25 -5.41
C LYS A 179 12.89 14.33 -6.60
N TYR A 180 11.72 13.67 -6.50
CA TYR A 180 10.68 13.68 -7.54
C TYR A 180 9.65 14.80 -7.35
N ASN A 181 9.88 15.72 -6.40
CA ASN A 181 8.95 16.82 -6.06
C ASN A 181 7.49 16.35 -5.92
N LEU A 182 7.28 15.24 -5.18
CA LEU A 182 5.96 14.65 -5.01
C LEU A 182 5.14 15.39 -3.97
N TYR A 183 3.85 15.54 -4.26
CA TYR A 183 2.88 16.01 -3.27
C TYR A 183 2.88 15.11 -2.04
N ARG A 184 3.16 15.67 -0.89
CA ARG A 184 3.07 14.96 0.40
C ARG A 184 1.89 15.47 1.19
N GLN A 185 0.96 14.56 1.43
CA GLN A 185 -0.19 14.82 2.28
C GLN A 185 0.20 14.88 3.76
N ASP A 186 -0.56 15.64 4.53
CA ASP A 186 -0.40 15.81 5.98
C ASP A 186 -1.28 14.86 6.80
N TYR A 187 -2.21 14.12 6.18
CA TYR A 187 -3.09 13.14 6.84
C TYR A 187 -3.20 11.83 6.04
N CYS A 188 -3.69 10.77 6.70
CA CYS A 188 -3.76 9.43 6.10
C CYS A 188 -4.72 9.35 4.89
N GLY A 189 -5.71 10.23 4.82
CA GLY A 189 -6.73 10.31 3.78
C GLY A 189 -8.16 10.20 4.31
N CYS A 190 -8.36 9.48 5.39
CA CYS A 190 -9.65 9.34 6.07
C CYS A 190 -10.01 10.66 6.81
N LEU A 191 -11.14 11.27 6.50
CA LEU A 191 -11.61 12.51 7.16
C LEU A 191 -11.82 12.32 8.66
N TYR A 192 -12.30 11.16 9.09
CA TYR A 192 -12.42 10.87 10.53
C TYR A 192 -11.06 10.95 11.26
N GLY A 193 -9.98 10.48 10.62
CA GLY A 193 -8.64 10.61 11.17
C GLY A 193 -8.11 12.04 11.12
N LYS A 194 -8.53 12.84 10.14
CA LYS A 194 -8.16 14.25 10.03
C LYS A 194 -8.83 15.09 11.14
N ASN A 195 -10.10 14.82 11.41
CA ASN A 195 -10.91 15.59 12.36
C ASN A 195 -10.64 15.20 13.83
N ASN A 196 -10.10 14.01 14.09
CA ASN A 196 -9.86 13.47 15.44
C ASN A 196 -8.35 13.42 15.77
N ARG A 197 -7.57 14.42 15.38
CA ARG A 197 -6.10 14.48 15.60
C ARG A 197 -5.67 15.12 16.91
N ASP A 198 -6.57 15.64 17.69
CA ASP A 198 -6.30 16.29 18.98
C ASP A 198 -5.98 15.30 20.10
#